data_d35d4f35f1cc88e087899eba109a78d2
#
_entry.id   d35d4f35f1cc88e087899eba109a78d2
#
_cell.length_a   1.000
_cell.length_b   1.000
_cell.length_c   1.000
_cell.angle_alpha   90.00
_cell.angle_beta   90.00
_cell.angle_gamma   90.00
#
_symmetry.space_group_name_H-M   'P 1'
#
loop_
_entity.id
_entity.type
_entity.pdbx_description
1 polymer ?
#
loop_
_entity_poly.entity_id
_entity_poly.type
_entity_poly.pdbx_seq_one_letter_code
_entity_poly.pdbx_strand_id
1 'polypeptide(L)'
;ESISELWQAFQEYGKDPTNSTNQNLIIQKSELFLTRCNTVYSDLQKYQSNINLQIKDQVDRINEIGDKIYALNLEIQKTESGGVETAMTARDARDSLIDELAGYAKIEAEEDSTGYVRIKLEGQQFVQDNKCNHIGLTEEKGTGFYTPYWPHITTQESYMPVFSDVALPSALAERVGCTQTTNIATSLNNDIGSLKALLVSRGSEYGTYDFMSEENYSRVEDNVVMETQAEISYLARNIMMAMNDIFCPNTTYTAADGTTYTVLDTANCSVGADGSLPPHELFAREGYDRYTQMEIDGKQFYVYNDETKANNSSWYKLGNVSVNPKLAAQVTLMPSYKQDGVANYGLADQITKAWSAENLYINPKDTSKCNFEGYYDKIISHLGTNGSIYKASSDTMTSTAAAIDNQRNQIMGVSSDEELTNMIKYQSAYNASSRFITVISQMTELIVQLI
;
A
#
# COMPACT_ATOMS: atom_id res chain seq x y z
N GLU A 1 -11.14 22.69 0.07
CA GLU A 1 -12.01 23.38 -0.89
C GLU A 1 -13.36 22.67 -1.01
N SER A 2 -13.44 21.39 -1.46
CA SER A 2 -14.74 20.70 -1.62
C SER A 2 -15.53 20.51 -0.32
N ILE A 3 -14.88 20.30 0.81
CA ILE A 3 -15.54 20.23 2.14
C ILE A 3 -16.13 21.58 2.51
N SER A 4 -15.38 22.68 2.32
CA SER A 4 -15.87 24.02 2.60
C SER A 4 -17.01 24.44 1.65
N GLU A 5 -16.94 24.04 0.37
CA GLU A 5 -18.03 24.27 -0.60
C GLU A 5 -19.29 23.49 -0.24
N LEU A 6 -19.13 22.24 0.22
CA LEU A 6 -20.23 21.40 0.69
C LEU A 6 -20.87 22.05 1.95
N TRP A 7 -20.06 22.51 2.88
CA TRP A 7 -20.53 23.22 4.07
C TRP A 7 -21.34 24.46 3.71
N GLN A 8 -20.84 25.31 2.80
CA GLN A 8 -21.58 26.49 2.33
C GLN A 8 -22.94 26.12 1.73
N ALA A 9 -22.99 25.02 0.94
CA ALA A 9 -24.26 24.56 0.37
C ALA A 9 -25.26 24.12 1.46
N PHE A 10 -24.80 23.44 2.51
CA PHE A 10 -25.63 23.09 3.67
C PHE A 10 -26.10 24.32 4.44
N GLN A 11 -25.27 25.34 4.61
CA GLN A 11 -25.67 26.58 5.25
C GLN A 11 -26.75 27.32 4.45
N GLU A 12 -26.63 27.40 3.11
CA GLU A 12 -27.65 28.02 2.26
C GLU A 12 -28.97 27.24 2.30
N TYR A 13 -28.89 25.92 2.29
CA TYR A 13 -30.07 25.06 2.45
C TYR A 13 -30.75 25.29 3.82
N GLY A 14 -29.99 25.38 4.90
CA GLY A 14 -30.55 25.65 6.23
C GLY A 14 -31.30 26.96 6.34
N LYS A 15 -30.92 27.99 5.57
CA LYS A 15 -31.61 29.30 5.53
C LYS A 15 -33.01 29.18 4.91
N ASP A 16 -33.13 28.41 3.82
CA ASP A 16 -34.40 28.14 3.14
C ASP A 16 -34.37 26.71 2.54
N PRO A 17 -34.80 25.70 3.29
CA PRO A 17 -34.73 24.30 2.86
C PRO A 17 -35.73 23.98 1.77
N THR A 18 -36.74 24.81 1.55
CA THR A 18 -37.77 24.60 0.52
C THR A 18 -37.41 25.21 -0.84
N ASN A 19 -36.34 26.00 -0.89
CA ASN A 19 -35.87 26.63 -2.11
C ASN A 19 -35.16 25.60 -3.03
N SER A 20 -35.71 25.36 -4.18
CA SER A 20 -35.17 24.39 -5.16
C SER A 20 -33.76 24.75 -5.64
N THR A 21 -33.34 26.02 -5.64
CA THR A 21 -31.96 26.41 -5.94
C THR A 21 -31.01 25.93 -4.87
N ASN A 22 -31.34 26.04 -3.58
CA ASN A 22 -30.54 25.56 -2.47
C ASN A 22 -30.48 24.03 -2.45
N GLN A 23 -31.60 23.35 -2.74
CA GLN A 23 -31.68 21.90 -2.88
C GLN A 23 -30.78 21.41 -4.01
N ASN A 24 -30.83 22.04 -5.18
CA ASN A 24 -29.93 21.71 -6.30
C ASN A 24 -28.45 21.95 -5.94
N LEU A 25 -28.16 23.05 -5.22
CA LEU A 25 -26.79 23.38 -4.81
C LEU A 25 -26.20 22.27 -3.91
N ILE A 26 -26.98 21.76 -2.93
CA ILE A 26 -26.53 20.63 -2.10
C ILE A 26 -26.21 19.40 -2.95
N ILE A 27 -27.12 19.02 -3.88
CA ILE A 27 -26.93 17.85 -4.72
C ILE A 27 -25.62 17.99 -5.52
N GLN A 28 -25.42 19.11 -6.20
CA GLN A 28 -24.20 19.36 -7.00
C GLN A 28 -22.94 19.36 -6.14
N LYS A 29 -22.95 19.98 -4.95
CA LYS A 29 -21.79 20.02 -4.08
C LYS A 29 -21.52 18.67 -3.41
N SER A 30 -22.54 17.88 -3.13
CA SER A 30 -22.41 16.49 -2.65
C SER A 30 -21.82 15.58 -3.72
N GLU A 31 -22.25 15.69 -4.97
CA GLU A 31 -21.68 14.97 -6.11
C GLU A 31 -20.20 15.33 -6.32
N LEU A 32 -19.88 16.64 -6.27
CA LEU A 32 -18.50 17.13 -6.40
C LEU A 32 -17.61 16.61 -5.26
N PHE A 33 -18.10 16.64 -4.03
CA PHE A 33 -17.41 16.12 -2.86
C PHE A 33 -17.09 14.62 -3.00
N LEU A 34 -18.13 13.80 -3.31
CA LEU A 34 -17.94 12.37 -3.53
C LEU A 34 -16.98 12.06 -4.69
N THR A 35 -17.11 12.79 -5.80
CA THR A 35 -16.22 12.62 -6.96
C THR A 35 -14.77 12.88 -6.58
N ARG A 36 -14.50 13.95 -5.85
CA ARG A 36 -13.14 14.29 -5.39
C ARG A 36 -12.59 13.24 -4.40
N CYS A 37 -13.39 12.83 -3.43
CA CYS A 37 -12.98 11.77 -2.48
C CYS A 37 -12.70 10.45 -3.22
N ASN A 38 -13.57 10.04 -4.13
CA ASN A 38 -13.40 8.83 -4.93
C ASN A 38 -12.16 8.92 -5.84
N THR A 39 -11.88 10.10 -6.42
CA THR A 39 -10.69 10.30 -7.26
C THR A 39 -9.42 10.10 -6.44
N VAL A 40 -9.29 10.77 -5.29
CA VAL A 40 -8.11 10.63 -4.42
C VAL A 40 -7.95 9.20 -3.94
N TYR A 41 -9.03 8.57 -3.50
CA TYR A 41 -9.02 7.18 -3.06
C TYR A 41 -8.59 6.21 -4.19
N SER A 42 -9.14 6.39 -5.38
CA SER A 42 -8.78 5.60 -6.57
C SER A 42 -7.32 5.82 -7.00
N ASP A 43 -6.81 7.04 -6.91
CA ASP A 43 -5.42 7.33 -7.27
C ASP A 43 -4.43 6.70 -6.28
N LEU A 44 -4.77 6.63 -4.99
CA LEU A 44 -4.00 5.87 -4.00
C LEU A 44 -4.04 4.36 -4.29
N GLN A 45 -5.17 3.81 -4.71
CA GLN A 45 -5.27 2.40 -5.14
C GLN A 45 -4.42 2.12 -6.39
N LYS A 46 -4.43 3.03 -7.38
CA LYS A 46 -3.56 2.91 -8.57
C LYS A 46 -2.08 2.97 -8.19
N TYR A 47 -1.72 3.81 -7.22
CA TYR A 47 -0.37 3.88 -6.69
C TYR A 47 0.06 2.54 -6.07
N GLN A 48 -0.77 1.93 -5.22
CA GLN A 48 -0.52 0.59 -4.67
C GLN A 48 -0.41 -0.47 -5.78
N SER A 49 -1.28 -0.41 -6.78
CA SER A 49 -1.23 -1.34 -7.92
C SER A 49 0.07 -1.18 -8.73
N ASN A 50 0.58 0.03 -8.87
CA ASN A 50 1.86 0.28 -9.54
C ASN A 50 3.05 -0.28 -8.73
N ILE A 51 3.04 -0.09 -7.40
CA ILE A 51 4.04 -0.74 -6.52
C ILE A 51 3.95 -2.27 -6.64
N ASN A 52 2.75 -2.81 -6.72
CA ASN A 52 2.53 -4.25 -6.87
C ASN A 52 3.16 -4.83 -8.15
N LEU A 53 3.11 -4.09 -9.26
CA LEU A 53 3.82 -4.47 -10.49
C LEU A 53 5.33 -4.41 -10.31
N GLN A 54 5.85 -3.38 -9.62
CA GLN A 54 7.28 -3.30 -9.32
C GLN A 54 7.77 -4.47 -8.46
N ILE A 55 6.95 -4.94 -7.51
CA ILE A 55 7.25 -6.15 -6.72
C ILE A 55 7.43 -7.36 -7.64
N LYS A 56 6.52 -7.54 -8.60
CA LYS A 56 6.62 -8.63 -9.58
C LYS A 56 7.90 -8.52 -10.41
N ASP A 57 8.18 -7.34 -10.96
CA ASP A 57 9.37 -7.11 -11.79
C ASP A 57 10.66 -7.36 -10.99
N GLN A 58 10.70 -6.96 -9.71
CA GLN A 58 11.86 -7.24 -8.85
C GLN A 58 12.02 -8.72 -8.55
N VAL A 59 10.95 -9.46 -8.29
CA VAL A 59 11.02 -10.92 -8.08
C VAL A 59 11.51 -11.63 -9.34
N ASP A 60 11.02 -11.25 -10.52
CA ASP A 60 11.47 -11.79 -11.79
C ASP A 60 12.97 -11.50 -11.99
N ARG A 61 13.43 -10.27 -11.65
CA ARG A 61 14.85 -9.90 -11.74
C ARG A 61 15.73 -10.66 -10.76
N ILE A 62 15.29 -10.85 -9.51
CA ILE A 62 16.01 -11.65 -8.51
C ILE A 62 16.21 -13.08 -9.01
N ASN A 63 15.18 -13.70 -9.56
CA ASN A 63 15.26 -15.04 -10.11
C ASN A 63 16.24 -15.12 -11.30
N GLU A 64 16.19 -14.15 -12.21
CA GLU A 64 17.14 -14.04 -13.34
C GLU A 64 18.59 -13.91 -12.84
N ILE A 65 18.84 -13.08 -11.81
CA ILE A 65 20.16 -12.91 -11.21
C ILE A 65 20.65 -14.23 -10.60
N GLY A 66 19.78 -14.94 -9.88
CA GLY A 66 20.10 -16.24 -9.30
C GLY A 66 20.55 -17.27 -10.34
N ASP A 67 19.84 -17.37 -11.46
CA ASP A 67 20.19 -18.25 -12.57
C ASP A 67 21.53 -17.87 -13.22
N LYS A 68 21.79 -16.56 -13.39
CA LYS A 68 23.06 -16.07 -13.94
C LYS A 68 24.23 -16.36 -13.00
N ILE A 69 24.08 -16.13 -11.70
CA ILE A 69 25.11 -16.46 -10.71
C ILE A 69 25.40 -17.97 -10.71
N TYR A 70 24.35 -18.79 -10.77
CA TYR A 70 24.51 -20.24 -10.87
C TYR A 70 25.30 -20.64 -12.13
N ALA A 71 24.98 -20.07 -13.30
CA ALA A 71 25.70 -20.33 -14.54
C ALA A 71 27.17 -19.90 -14.47
N LEU A 72 27.43 -18.69 -13.92
CA LEU A 72 28.79 -18.19 -13.76
C LEU A 72 29.60 -19.04 -12.77
N ASN A 73 29.00 -19.53 -11.71
CA ASN A 73 29.66 -20.46 -10.78
C ASN A 73 30.17 -21.72 -11.51
N LEU A 74 29.35 -22.32 -12.38
CA LEU A 74 29.74 -23.49 -13.18
C LEU A 74 30.87 -23.15 -14.18
N GLU A 75 30.81 -21.96 -14.79
CA GLU A 75 31.85 -21.48 -15.70
C GLU A 75 33.19 -21.28 -14.97
N ILE A 76 33.18 -20.64 -13.82
CA ILE A 76 34.35 -20.42 -12.96
C ILE A 76 34.97 -21.76 -12.55
N GLN A 77 34.18 -22.69 -12.01
CA GLN A 77 34.66 -24.02 -11.65
C GLN A 77 35.31 -24.76 -12.82
N LYS A 78 34.69 -24.71 -14.00
CA LYS A 78 35.22 -25.34 -15.20
C LYS A 78 36.54 -24.72 -15.64
N THR A 79 36.65 -23.40 -15.64
CA THR A 79 37.88 -22.68 -16.06
C THR A 79 39.01 -22.90 -15.08
N GLU A 80 38.72 -22.85 -13.76
CA GLU A 80 39.72 -22.93 -12.71
C GLU A 80 40.07 -24.38 -12.29
N SER A 81 39.33 -25.39 -12.74
CA SER A 81 39.56 -26.80 -12.40
C SER A 81 40.96 -27.31 -12.73
N GLY A 82 41.64 -26.71 -13.73
CA GLY A 82 43.01 -27.05 -14.11
C GLY A 82 44.11 -26.35 -13.29
N GLY A 83 43.81 -25.42 -12.44
CA GLY A 83 44.72 -24.66 -11.59
C GLY A 83 45.72 -23.76 -12.37
N VAL A 84 45.49 -23.50 -13.62
CA VAL A 84 46.36 -22.72 -14.53
C VAL A 84 45.77 -21.38 -14.91
N GLU A 85 44.46 -21.31 -15.03
CA GLU A 85 43.71 -20.10 -15.43
C GLU A 85 42.81 -19.63 -14.29
N THR A 86 42.64 -18.31 -14.17
CA THR A 86 41.67 -17.68 -13.28
C THR A 86 40.58 -17.03 -14.12
N ALA A 87 39.33 -17.33 -13.82
CA ALA A 87 38.15 -16.83 -14.55
C ALA A 87 37.79 -15.40 -14.13
N MET A 88 38.73 -14.43 -14.24
CA MET A 88 38.58 -13.06 -13.73
C MET A 88 37.28 -12.39 -14.21
N THR A 89 37.03 -12.41 -15.52
CA THR A 89 35.83 -11.78 -16.11
C THR A 89 34.52 -12.39 -15.58
N ALA A 90 34.48 -13.72 -15.42
CA ALA A 90 33.28 -14.39 -14.88
C ALA A 90 33.10 -14.10 -13.39
N ARG A 91 34.21 -13.98 -12.63
CA ARG A 91 34.16 -13.57 -11.21
C ARG A 91 33.68 -12.14 -11.08
N ASP A 92 34.20 -11.19 -11.86
CA ASP A 92 33.77 -9.79 -11.83
C ASP A 92 32.29 -9.66 -12.21
N ALA A 93 31.82 -10.40 -13.22
CA ALA A 93 30.42 -10.41 -13.59
C ALA A 93 29.52 -11.00 -12.49
N ARG A 94 29.97 -12.08 -11.82
CA ARG A 94 29.26 -12.68 -10.70
C ARG A 94 29.17 -11.72 -9.52
N ASP A 95 30.25 -11.09 -9.16
CA ASP A 95 30.34 -10.18 -8.01
C ASP A 95 29.44 -8.94 -8.25
N SER A 96 29.41 -8.41 -9.47
CA SER A 96 28.45 -7.35 -9.86
C SER A 96 26.99 -7.78 -9.70
N LEU A 97 26.64 -9.04 -10.03
CA LEU A 97 25.28 -9.56 -9.82
C LEU A 97 24.96 -9.79 -8.36
N ILE A 98 25.94 -10.17 -7.54
CA ILE A 98 25.79 -10.30 -6.07
C ILE A 98 25.53 -8.92 -5.46
N ASP A 99 26.26 -7.89 -5.89
CA ASP A 99 26.04 -6.51 -5.45
C ASP A 99 24.63 -6.01 -5.84
N GLU A 100 24.17 -6.29 -7.06
CA GLU A 100 22.81 -5.97 -7.49
C GLU A 100 21.77 -6.70 -6.63
N LEU A 101 21.96 -8.01 -6.38
CA LEU A 101 21.06 -8.82 -5.56
C LEU A 101 20.93 -8.31 -4.13
N ALA A 102 22.04 -7.86 -3.53
CA ALA A 102 22.07 -7.28 -2.19
C ALA A 102 21.20 -6.00 -2.08
N GLY A 103 20.97 -5.27 -3.16
CA GLY A 103 20.06 -4.13 -3.19
C GLY A 103 18.58 -4.51 -3.10
N TYR A 104 18.20 -5.74 -3.46
CA TYR A 104 16.81 -6.20 -3.42
C TYR A 104 16.39 -6.82 -2.09
N ALA A 105 17.28 -7.61 -1.46
CA ALA A 105 16.99 -8.33 -0.23
C ALA A 105 18.29 -8.60 0.55
N LYS A 106 18.16 -8.96 1.83
CA LYS A 106 19.30 -9.39 2.64
C LYS A 106 19.87 -10.70 2.11
N ILE A 107 21.16 -10.71 1.82
CA ILE A 107 21.87 -11.90 1.34
C ILE A 107 23.04 -12.26 2.24
N GLU A 108 23.40 -13.57 2.25
CA GLU A 108 24.62 -14.12 2.78
C GLU A 108 25.29 -14.90 1.65
N ALA A 109 26.49 -14.49 1.24
CA ALA A 109 27.25 -15.12 0.16
C ALA A 109 28.50 -15.78 0.73
N GLU A 110 28.71 -17.08 0.47
CA GLU A 110 29.87 -17.85 0.91
C GLU A 110 30.54 -18.50 -0.30
N GLU A 111 31.81 -18.22 -0.54
CA GLU A 111 32.63 -18.86 -1.57
C GLU A 111 33.38 -20.05 -0.97
N ASP A 112 33.31 -21.17 -1.64
CA ASP A 112 34.07 -22.37 -1.23
C ASP A 112 35.46 -22.44 -1.92
N SER A 113 36.24 -23.45 -1.55
CA SER A 113 37.61 -23.65 -2.07
C SER A 113 37.67 -23.94 -3.58
N THR A 114 36.54 -24.21 -4.21
CA THR A 114 36.42 -24.45 -5.68
C THR A 114 36.01 -23.22 -6.46
N GLY A 115 35.85 -22.07 -5.76
CA GLY A 115 35.40 -20.84 -6.38
C GLY A 115 33.89 -20.74 -6.55
N TYR A 116 33.12 -21.70 -6.02
CA TYR A 116 31.66 -21.69 -6.08
C TYR A 116 31.08 -20.81 -4.96
N VAL A 117 30.18 -19.87 -5.30
CA VAL A 117 29.48 -19.03 -4.32
C VAL A 117 28.07 -19.58 -4.08
N ARG A 118 27.78 -19.90 -2.82
CA ARG A 118 26.44 -20.19 -2.33
C ARG A 118 25.81 -18.95 -1.77
N ILE A 119 24.53 -18.74 -2.07
CA ILE A 119 23.80 -17.54 -1.60
C ILE A 119 22.57 -17.99 -0.84
N LYS A 120 22.42 -17.46 0.38
CA LYS A 120 21.15 -17.42 1.09
C LYS A 120 20.50 -16.05 0.91
N LEU A 121 19.20 -16.03 0.69
CA LEU A 121 18.39 -14.83 0.60
C LEU A 121 17.32 -14.89 1.71
N GLU A 122 17.28 -13.87 2.56
CA GLU A 122 16.42 -13.84 3.76
C GLU A 122 16.55 -15.13 4.62
N GLY A 123 17.78 -15.62 4.76
CA GLY A 123 18.08 -16.84 5.53
C GLY A 123 17.75 -18.15 4.84
N GLN A 124 17.12 -18.14 3.66
CA GLN A 124 16.79 -19.34 2.89
C GLN A 124 17.79 -19.56 1.75
N GLN A 125 18.04 -20.86 1.44
CA GLN A 125 18.96 -21.22 0.36
C GLN A 125 18.42 -20.79 -1.00
N PHE A 126 19.10 -19.84 -1.65
CA PHE A 126 18.73 -19.31 -2.96
C PHE A 126 19.57 -19.94 -4.08
N VAL A 127 20.90 -19.73 -4.09
CA VAL A 127 21.82 -20.40 -5.03
C VAL A 127 22.57 -21.51 -4.30
N GLN A 128 22.43 -22.74 -4.78
CA GLN A 128 23.06 -23.95 -4.23
C GLN A 128 23.92 -24.65 -5.30
N ASP A 129 24.69 -25.66 -4.89
CA ASP A 129 25.62 -26.38 -5.77
C ASP A 129 24.98 -26.97 -7.04
N ASN A 130 23.70 -27.30 -6.99
CA ASN A 130 23.02 -28.02 -8.07
C ASN A 130 21.79 -27.29 -8.62
N LYS A 131 21.39 -26.16 -8.05
CA LYS A 131 20.20 -25.43 -8.48
C LYS A 131 20.12 -24.01 -7.92
N CYS A 132 19.32 -23.17 -8.56
CA CYS A 132 18.77 -21.95 -8.00
C CYS A 132 17.32 -22.21 -7.55
N ASN A 133 16.95 -21.80 -6.33
CA ASN A 133 15.59 -21.88 -5.82
C ASN A 133 14.85 -20.58 -6.12
N HIS A 134 13.97 -20.60 -7.10
CA HIS A 134 13.22 -19.41 -7.50
C HIS A 134 12.19 -19.00 -6.43
N ILE A 135 12.00 -17.68 -6.30
CA ILE A 135 10.92 -17.07 -5.54
C ILE A 135 9.64 -17.15 -6.40
N GLY A 136 8.56 -17.66 -5.84
CA GLY A 136 7.23 -17.64 -6.45
C GLY A 136 6.43 -16.42 -6.00
N LEU A 137 5.36 -16.12 -6.73
CA LEU A 137 4.39 -15.08 -6.39
C LEU A 137 3.01 -15.70 -6.22
N THR A 138 2.37 -15.42 -5.08
CA THR A 138 0.95 -15.70 -4.86
C THR A 138 0.16 -14.43 -5.09
N GLU A 139 -0.86 -14.50 -5.95
CA GLU A 139 -1.78 -13.39 -6.20
C GLU A 139 -3.00 -13.51 -5.27
N GLU A 140 -3.33 -12.43 -4.58
CA GLU A 140 -4.52 -12.29 -3.76
C GLU A 140 -5.74 -12.01 -4.64
N LYS A 141 -6.81 -12.81 -4.51
CA LYS A 141 -7.99 -12.71 -5.38
C LYS A 141 -8.80 -11.42 -5.21
N GLY A 142 -8.75 -10.79 -4.03
CA GLY A 142 -9.53 -9.58 -3.75
C GLY A 142 -8.87 -8.31 -4.24
N THR A 143 -7.56 -8.20 -4.06
CA THR A 143 -6.76 -7.01 -4.37
C THR A 143 -5.90 -7.16 -5.62
N GLY A 144 -5.60 -8.38 -6.05
CA GLY A 144 -4.59 -8.68 -7.05
C GLY A 144 -3.15 -8.48 -6.55
N PHE A 145 -2.95 -8.39 -5.23
CA PHE A 145 -1.63 -8.13 -4.65
C PHE A 145 -0.76 -9.38 -4.64
N TYR A 146 0.48 -9.23 -5.07
CA TYR A 146 1.47 -10.30 -5.11
C TYR A 146 2.17 -10.43 -3.74
N THR A 147 2.30 -11.67 -3.27
CA THR A 147 3.09 -12.01 -2.09
C THR A 147 4.20 -12.96 -2.49
N PRO A 148 5.48 -12.57 -2.33
CA PRO A 148 6.62 -13.45 -2.60
C PRO A 148 6.69 -14.59 -1.59
N TYR A 149 6.93 -15.83 -2.07
CA TYR A 149 7.06 -17.00 -1.23
C TYR A 149 8.09 -17.99 -1.76
N TRP A 150 8.48 -18.96 -0.94
CA TRP A 150 9.41 -20.01 -1.31
C TRP A 150 8.67 -21.29 -1.73
N PRO A 151 8.53 -21.58 -3.05
CA PRO A 151 7.81 -22.76 -3.52
C PRO A 151 8.42 -24.08 -3.06
N HIS A 152 9.76 -24.15 -2.94
CA HIS A 152 10.49 -25.39 -2.65
C HIS A 152 10.34 -25.87 -1.19
N ILE A 153 9.92 -25.01 -0.28
CA ILE A 153 9.67 -25.32 1.15
C ILE A 153 8.24 -25.08 1.58
N THR A 154 7.40 -24.50 0.70
CA THR A 154 5.96 -24.35 0.93
C THR A 154 5.25 -25.67 0.70
N THR A 155 4.44 -26.11 1.69
CA THR A 155 3.60 -27.31 1.64
C THR A 155 2.12 -26.89 1.74
N GLN A 156 1.19 -27.87 1.64
CA GLN A 156 -0.23 -27.62 1.87
C GLN A 156 -0.54 -27.16 3.32
N GLU A 157 0.31 -27.57 4.27
CA GLU A 157 0.13 -27.28 5.69
C GLU A 157 0.94 -26.08 6.18
N SER A 158 1.97 -25.65 5.41
CA SER A 158 2.87 -24.55 5.81
C SER A 158 3.24 -23.68 4.63
N TYR A 159 2.73 -22.46 4.62
CA TYR A 159 3.08 -21.43 3.66
C TYR A 159 4.31 -20.65 4.14
N MET A 160 5.32 -20.51 3.27
CA MET A 160 6.59 -19.88 3.62
C MET A 160 6.78 -18.59 2.80
N PRO A 161 6.35 -17.43 3.30
CA PRO A 161 6.63 -16.14 2.65
C PRO A 161 8.14 -15.85 2.67
N VAL A 162 8.63 -15.06 1.71
CA VAL A 162 10.04 -14.63 1.70
C VAL A 162 10.34 -13.76 2.93
N PHE A 163 9.42 -12.88 3.29
CA PHE A 163 9.52 -12.01 4.45
C PHE A 163 8.47 -12.42 5.49
N SER A 164 8.92 -13.04 6.58
CA SER A 164 8.02 -13.53 7.63
C SER A 164 7.44 -12.44 8.53
N ASP A 165 8.01 -11.25 8.49
CA ASP A 165 7.64 -10.08 9.28
C ASP A 165 6.83 -9.03 8.47
N VAL A 166 6.50 -9.32 7.21
CA VAL A 166 5.59 -8.49 6.40
C VAL A 166 4.17 -9.02 6.51
N ALA A 167 3.21 -8.13 6.77
CA ALA A 167 1.80 -8.49 6.87
C ALA A 167 1.30 -9.10 5.55
N LEU A 168 0.66 -10.26 5.66
CA LEU A 168 -0.02 -10.91 4.53
C LEU A 168 -1.37 -10.25 4.27
N PRO A 169 -1.85 -10.23 3.01
CA PRO A 169 -3.23 -9.89 2.70
C PRO A 169 -4.20 -10.76 3.50
N SER A 170 -5.30 -10.17 4.00
CA SER A 170 -6.22 -10.85 4.94
C SER A 170 -6.73 -12.18 4.42
N ALA A 171 -7.21 -12.24 3.18
CA ALA A 171 -7.72 -13.48 2.62
C ALA A 171 -6.60 -14.53 2.37
N LEU A 172 -5.37 -14.11 2.14
CA LEU A 172 -4.22 -15.03 2.09
C LEU A 172 -3.88 -15.54 3.49
N ALA A 173 -3.83 -14.65 4.50
CA ALA A 173 -3.56 -15.00 5.89
C ALA A 173 -4.61 -15.99 6.44
N GLU A 174 -5.88 -15.79 6.15
CA GLU A 174 -6.97 -16.71 6.51
C GLU A 174 -6.80 -18.07 5.83
N ARG A 175 -6.50 -18.09 4.52
CA ARG A 175 -6.31 -19.32 3.74
C ARG A 175 -5.13 -20.15 4.22
N VAL A 176 -4.04 -19.52 4.65
CA VAL A 176 -2.82 -20.21 5.09
C VAL A 176 -2.76 -20.45 6.59
N GLY A 177 -3.78 -20.02 7.34
CA GLY A 177 -3.85 -20.16 8.79
C GLY A 177 -2.80 -19.34 9.56
N CYS A 178 -2.16 -18.38 8.92
CA CYS A 178 -1.19 -17.46 9.53
C CYS A 178 -1.84 -16.12 9.79
N THR A 179 -2.13 -15.84 11.05
CA THR A 179 -2.51 -14.49 11.51
C THR A 179 -1.23 -13.69 11.82
N GLN A 180 -0.45 -13.35 10.82
CA GLN A 180 0.67 -12.44 11.05
C GLN A 180 0.17 -10.99 10.98
N THR A 181 -0.11 -10.45 12.14
CA THR A 181 -0.23 -9.02 12.40
C THR A 181 1.08 -8.52 13.01
N THR A 182 2.20 -8.74 12.37
CA THR A 182 3.47 -8.26 12.90
C THR A 182 3.77 -6.91 12.32
N ASN A 183 3.79 -5.91 13.20
CA ASN A 183 4.42 -4.63 12.94
C ASN A 183 5.85 -4.88 12.52
N ILE A 184 6.27 -4.27 11.42
CA ILE A 184 7.65 -4.34 10.98
C ILE A 184 8.46 -3.58 12.01
N ALA A 185 9.25 -4.29 12.79
CA ALA A 185 10.21 -3.68 13.69
C ALA A 185 11.35 -3.08 12.85
N THR A 186 11.08 -1.93 12.23
CA THR A 186 12.05 -1.18 11.42
C THR A 186 13.23 -0.68 12.24
N SER A 187 13.10 -0.60 13.56
CA SER A 187 14.11 -0.05 14.47
C SER A 187 15.39 -0.91 14.60
N LEU A 188 15.36 -2.18 14.24
CA LEU A 188 16.49 -3.10 14.39
C LEU A 188 16.96 -3.74 13.07
N ASN A 189 16.24 -3.55 11.97
CA ASN A 189 16.55 -4.11 10.66
C ASN A 189 16.91 -2.97 9.69
N ASN A 190 18.16 -2.54 9.69
CA ASN A 190 18.63 -1.50 8.79
C ASN A 190 18.82 -2.01 7.34
N ASP A 191 18.93 -3.31 7.15
CA ASP A 191 19.09 -3.94 5.83
C ASP A 191 17.82 -4.69 5.46
N ILE A 192 16.85 -3.97 4.90
CA ILE A 192 15.55 -4.53 4.50
C ILE A 192 15.44 -4.80 3.00
N GLY A 193 16.33 -4.24 2.18
CA GLY A 193 16.29 -4.33 0.73
C GLY A 193 15.09 -3.62 0.08
N SER A 194 15.15 -3.39 -1.24
CA SER A 194 14.10 -2.67 -1.95
C SER A 194 12.81 -3.49 -2.11
N LEU A 195 12.89 -4.82 -2.23
CA LEU A 195 11.71 -5.68 -2.36
C LEU A 195 10.81 -5.62 -1.11
N LYS A 196 11.42 -5.71 0.08
CA LYS A 196 10.69 -5.59 1.34
C LYS A 196 10.11 -4.18 1.51
N ALA A 197 10.88 -3.14 1.16
CA ALA A 197 10.41 -1.76 1.20
C ALA A 197 9.19 -1.53 0.31
N LEU A 198 9.13 -2.12 -0.89
CA LEU A 198 7.96 -2.05 -1.77
C LEU A 198 6.75 -2.77 -1.17
N LEU A 199 6.93 -3.96 -0.58
CA LEU A 199 5.86 -4.70 0.08
C LEU A 199 5.26 -3.89 1.24
N VAL A 200 6.11 -3.30 2.07
CA VAL A 200 5.70 -2.42 3.18
C VAL A 200 4.96 -1.20 2.66
N SER A 201 5.53 -0.51 1.66
CA SER A 201 4.93 0.72 1.11
C SER A 201 3.60 0.47 0.41
N ARG A 202 3.45 -0.67 -0.26
CA ARG A 202 2.18 -1.07 -0.87
C ARG A 202 1.11 -1.36 0.18
N GLY A 203 1.50 -2.00 1.28
CA GLY A 203 0.59 -2.55 2.27
C GLY A 203 -0.03 -3.89 1.86
N SER A 204 -0.85 -4.44 2.75
CA SER A 204 -1.47 -5.75 2.58
C SER A 204 -2.81 -5.72 1.83
N GLU A 205 -3.52 -4.60 1.88
CA GLU A 205 -4.85 -4.42 1.28
C GLU A 205 -5.17 -2.93 1.07
N TYR A 206 -6.38 -2.61 0.58
CA TYR A 206 -6.83 -1.23 0.46
C TYR A 206 -7.38 -0.73 1.81
N GLY A 207 -6.92 0.46 2.25
CA GLY A 207 -7.40 1.07 3.48
C GLY A 207 -8.88 1.46 3.39
N THR A 208 -9.68 1.08 4.38
CA THR A 208 -11.09 1.44 4.51
C THR A 208 -11.37 2.05 5.88
N TYR A 209 -12.51 2.73 6.05
CA TYR A 209 -12.88 3.34 7.32
C TYR A 209 -12.89 2.36 8.51
N ASP A 210 -13.10 1.07 8.28
CA ASP A 210 -13.11 0.02 9.31
C ASP A 210 -11.74 -0.13 10.01
N PHE A 211 -10.66 0.23 9.31
CA PHE A 211 -9.32 0.26 9.90
C PHE A 211 -9.11 1.39 10.92
N MET A 212 -10.00 2.36 10.97
CA MET A 212 -9.96 3.43 12.00
C MET A 212 -10.59 3.00 13.32
N SER A 213 -10.91 1.72 13.50
CA SER A 213 -11.36 1.14 14.76
C SER A 213 -10.17 0.71 15.65
N GLU A 214 -10.37 0.66 16.99
CA GLU A 214 -9.34 0.20 17.94
C GLU A 214 -8.83 -1.22 17.62
N GLU A 215 -9.69 -2.10 17.10
CA GLU A 215 -9.35 -3.47 16.74
C GLU A 215 -8.43 -3.57 15.51
N ASN A 216 -8.63 -2.70 14.52
CA ASN A 216 -8.05 -2.86 13.19
C ASN A 216 -6.94 -1.85 12.88
N TYR A 217 -6.80 -0.79 13.68
CA TYR A 217 -5.86 0.30 13.40
C TYR A 217 -4.41 -0.16 13.30
N SER A 218 -4.01 -1.13 14.11
CA SER A 218 -2.66 -1.71 14.07
C SER A 218 -2.25 -2.28 12.70
N ARG A 219 -3.21 -2.50 11.79
CA ARG A 219 -2.96 -3.01 10.43
C ARG A 219 -2.57 -1.93 9.45
N VAL A 220 -2.83 -0.66 9.77
CA VAL A 220 -2.60 0.48 8.87
C VAL A 220 -1.61 1.50 9.42
N GLU A 221 -1.37 1.54 10.73
CA GLU A 221 -0.59 2.58 11.40
C GLU A 221 0.85 2.75 10.87
N ASP A 222 1.45 1.68 10.34
CA ASP A 222 2.80 1.71 9.79
C ASP A 222 2.83 1.88 8.26
N ASN A 223 1.67 2.02 7.60
CA ASN A 223 1.57 2.18 6.16
C ASN A 223 0.82 3.46 5.78
N VAL A 224 1.57 4.48 5.38
CA VAL A 224 1.03 5.82 5.05
C VAL A 224 -0.06 5.78 3.99
N VAL A 225 0.06 4.91 2.98
CA VAL A 225 -0.92 4.84 1.88
C VAL A 225 -2.23 4.25 2.38
N MET A 226 -2.18 3.13 3.11
CA MET A 226 -3.37 2.49 3.69
C MET A 226 -4.02 3.39 4.75
N GLU A 227 -3.21 4.02 5.61
CA GLU A 227 -3.68 4.94 6.64
C GLU A 227 -4.39 6.15 6.01
N THR A 228 -3.78 6.81 5.01
CA THR A 228 -4.41 7.93 4.31
C THR A 228 -5.71 7.52 3.61
N GLN A 229 -5.77 6.33 2.99
CA GLN A 229 -7.00 5.79 2.42
C GLN A 229 -8.08 5.60 3.49
N ALA A 230 -7.72 5.02 4.64
CA ALA A 230 -8.64 4.79 5.76
C ALA A 230 -9.15 6.11 6.34
N GLU A 231 -8.26 7.09 6.56
CA GLU A 231 -8.59 8.43 7.07
C GLU A 231 -9.58 9.16 6.15
N ILE A 232 -9.31 9.19 4.83
CA ILE A 232 -10.19 9.84 3.84
C ILE A 232 -11.54 9.12 3.77
N SER A 233 -11.53 7.79 3.78
CA SER A 233 -12.76 6.97 3.78
C SER A 233 -13.58 7.19 5.06
N TYR A 234 -12.93 7.31 6.20
CA TYR A 234 -13.56 7.58 7.49
C TYR A 234 -14.17 8.98 7.55
N LEU A 235 -13.47 10.00 7.09
CA LEU A 235 -14.00 11.37 7.01
C LEU A 235 -15.23 11.43 6.10
N ALA A 236 -15.13 10.88 4.89
CA ALA A 236 -16.23 10.86 3.94
C ALA A 236 -17.47 10.13 4.51
N ARG A 237 -17.27 8.96 5.13
CA ARG A 237 -18.34 8.19 5.77
C ARG A 237 -19.02 8.98 6.88
N ASN A 238 -18.25 9.64 7.76
CA ASN A 238 -18.83 10.38 8.88
C ASN A 238 -19.64 11.59 8.38
N ILE A 239 -19.20 12.29 7.35
CA ILE A 239 -20.00 13.36 6.71
C ILE A 239 -21.29 12.79 6.12
N MET A 240 -21.21 11.68 5.35
CA MET A 240 -22.38 11.04 4.74
C MET A 240 -23.39 10.59 5.78
N MET A 241 -22.93 9.91 6.85
CA MET A 241 -23.79 9.42 7.91
C MET A 241 -24.43 10.57 8.70
N ALA A 242 -23.66 11.59 9.09
CA ALA A 242 -24.18 12.72 9.82
C ALA A 242 -25.30 13.46 9.05
N MET A 243 -25.14 13.63 7.73
CA MET A 243 -26.17 14.27 6.93
C MET A 243 -27.37 13.36 6.69
N ASN A 244 -27.16 12.08 6.45
CA ASN A 244 -28.23 11.12 6.29
C ASN A 244 -29.06 10.96 7.59
N ASP A 245 -28.42 10.99 8.76
CA ASP A 245 -29.13 10.88 10.05
C ASP A 245 -29.97 12.13 10.38
N ILE A 246 -29.62 13.29 9.85
CA ILE A 246 -30.46 14.50 9.93
C ILE A 246 -31.69 14.38 9.04
N PHE A 247 -31.53 13.88 7.82
CA PHE A 247 -32.65 13.74 6.89
C PHE A 247 -33.54 12.52 7.19
N CYS A 248 -32.96 11.47 7.74
CA CYS A 248 -33.58 10.20 8.05
C CYS A 248 -33.22 9.75 9.47
N PRO A 249 -33.73 10.45 10.51
CA PRO A 249 -33.38 10.15 11.90
C PRO A 249 -33.88 8.78 12.33
N ASN A 250 -33.10 8.07 13.13
CA ASN A 250 -33.44 6.77 13.67
C ASN A 250 -33.78 6.83 15.14
N THR A 251 -34.63 5.91 15.58
CA THR A 251 -34.95 5.62 16.98
C THR A 251 -34.94 4.12 17.22
N THR A 252 -34.99 3.69 18.48
CA THR A 252 -35.05 2.28 18.82
C THR A 252 -36.46 1.88 19.21
N TYR A 253 -36.90 0.70 18.72
CA TYR A 253 -38.15 0.06 19.12
C TYR A 253 -37.84 -1.34 19.66
N THR A 254 -38.34 -1.63 20.87
CA THR A 254 -38.23 -2.98 21.46
C THR A 254 -39.57 -3.71 21.30
N ALA A 255 -39.56 -4.80 20.57
CA ALA A 255 -40.75 -5.63 20.34
C ALA A 255 -41.16 -6.43 21.57
N ALA A 256 -42.36 -6.96 21.57
CA ALA A 256 -42.91 -7.74 22.68
C ALA A 256 -42.07 -9.01 23.00
N ASP A 257 -41.32 -9.54 22.03
CA ASP A 257 -40.42 -10.68 22.21
C ASP A 257 -39.06 -10.27 22.83
N GLY A 258 -38.83 -8.97 23.11
CA GLY A 258 -37.59 -8.42 23.63
C GLY A 258 -36.54 -8.07 22.57
N THR A 259 -36.80 -8.28 21.28
CA THR A 259 -35.89 -7.91 20.19
C THR A 259 -35.93 -6.39 19.98
N THR A 260 -34.74 -5.76 19.92
CA THR A 260 -34.62 -4.32 19.67
C THR A 260 -34.24 -4.04 18.23
N TYR A 261 -35.05 -3.21 17.58
CA TYR A 261 -34.88 -2.78 16.20
C TYR A 261 -34.51 -1.29 16.15
N THR A 262 -33.59 -0.95 15.25
CA THR A 262 -33.37 0.45 14.85
C THR A 262 -34.37 0.78 13.74
N VAL A 263 -35.24 1.76 13.98
CA VAL A 263 -36.32 2.12 13.05
C VAL A 263 -36.28 3.62 12.75
N LEU A 264 -36.87 4.03 11.61
CA LEU A 264 -37.05 5.44 11.31
C LEU A 264 -37.89 6.13 12.41
N ASP A 265 -37.40 7.26 12.92
CA ASP A 265 -38.19 8.13 13.80
C ASP A 265 -39.24 8.90 12.98
N THR A 266 -40.35 8.27 12.71
CA THR A 266 -41.45 8.87 11.92
C THR A 266 -42.07 10.10 12.59
N ALA A 267 -41.88 10.31 13.91
CA ALA A 267 -42.44 11.48 14.59
C ALA A 267 -41.59 12.74 14.35
N ASN A 268 -40.28 12.60 14.20
CA ASN A 268 -39.34 13.72 14.11
C ASN A 268 -38.67 13.86 12.75
N CYS A 269 -38.89 12.92 11.80
CA CYS A 269 -38.29 12.99 10.48
C CYS A 269 -38.92 14.13 9.64
N SER A 270 -38.07 14.75 8.80
CA SER A 270 -38.54 15.61 7.71
C SER A 270 -38.98 14.76 6.52
N VAL A 271 -39.87 15.30 5.68
CA VAL A 271 -40.35 14.67 4.45
C VAL A 271 -40.11 15.58 3.25
N GLY A 272 -40.13 15.00 2.05
CA GLY A 272 -40.13 15.75 0.81
C GLY A 272 -41.44 16.51 0.59
N ALA A 273 -41.53 17.26 -0.50
CA ALA A 273 -42.76 17.99 -0.88
C ALA A 273 -43.96 17.06 -1.15
N ASP A 274 -43.71 15.79 -1.44
CA ASP A 274 -44.71 14.75 -1.65
C ASP A 274 -45.23 14.13 -0.35
N GLY A 275 -44.59 14.43 0.81
CA GLY A 275 -44.94 13.87 2.11
C GLY A 275 -44.68 12.35 2.26
N SER A 276 -43.94 11.73 1.37
CA SER A 276 -43.70 10.29 1.36
C SER A 276 -42.81 9.84 2.51
N LEU A 277 -43.06 8.60 3.03
CA LEU A 277 -42.23 7.90 3.99
C LEU A 277 -41.76 6.56 3.38
N PRO A 278 -40.52 6.14 3.67
CA PRO A 278 -39.47 6.85 4.42
C PRO A 278 -38.94 8.01 3.59
N PRO A 279 -38.39 9.07 4.26
CA PRO A 279 -37.72 10.16 3.55
C PRO A 279 -36.49 9.62 2.82
N HIS A 280 -36.08 10.35 1.78
CA HIS A 280 -34.90 9.96 0.99
C HIS A 280 -33.61 10.47 1.66
N GLU A 281 -32.67 9.54 1.90
CA GLU A 281 -31.31 9.91 2.30
C GLU A 281 -30.58 10.66 1.18
N LEU A 282 -29.63 11.53 1.53
CA LEU A 282 -28.85 12.28 0.53
C LEU A 282 -27.80 11.39 -0.14
N PHE A 283 -27.07 10.63 0.65
CA PHE A 283 -26.02 9.71 0.22
C PHE A 283 -26.53 8.28 0.27
N ALA A 284 -26.81 7.70 -0.89
CA ALA A 284 -27.40 6.36 -0.99
C ALA A 284 -26.34 5.32 -1.36
N ARG A 285 -26.45 4.15 -0.75
CA ARG A 285 -25.64 2.97 -1.09
C ARG A 285 -26.13 2.35 -2.41
N GLU A 286 -25.22 1.96 -3.28
CA GLU A 286 -25.58 1.31 -4.54
C GLU A 286 -26.23 -0.05 -4.31
N GLY A 287 -27.49 -0.19 -4.79
CA GLY A 287 -28.22 -1.45 -4.69
C GLY A 287 -28.63 -1.88 -3.28
N TYR A 288 -28.60 -0.96 -2.30
CA TYR A 288 -28.94 -1.28 -0.92
C TYR A 288 -29.76 -0.15 -0.28
N ASP A 289 -31.03 -0.43 -0.02
CA ASP A 289 -31.96 0.54 0.58
C ASP A 289 -31.62 0.80 2.04
N ARG A 290 -31.80 2.06 2.50
CA ARG A 290 -31.59 2.43 3.91
C ARG A 290 -32.57 1.74 4.85
N TYR A 291 -33.81 1.55 4.42
CA TYR A 291 -34.87 0.98 5.24
C TYR A 291 -35.59 -0.18 4.52
N THR A 292 -36.03 -1.17 5.32
CA THR A 292 -36.95 -2.20 4.91
C THR A 292 -38.26 -2.04 5.70
N GLN A 293 -39.40 -2.04 5.01
CA GLN A 293 -40.68 -1.99 5.67
C GLN A 293 -41.02 -3.36 6.28
N MET A 294 -41.25 -3.39 7.58
CA MET A 294 -41.59 -4.62 8.33
C MET A 294 -42.77 -4.37 9.29
N GLU A 295 -43.58 -5.41 9.49
CA GLU A 295 -44.61 -5.42 10.52
C GLU A 295 -44.04 -6.02 11.81
N ILE A 296 -44.09 -5.26 12.91
CA ILE A 296 -43.63 -5.66 14.23
C ILE A 296 -44.76 -5.35 15.21
N ASP A 297 -45.20 -6.33 16.00
CA ASP A 297 -46.30 -6.21 16.96
C ASP A 297 -47.60 -5.63 16.34
N GLY A 298 -47.92 -5.97 15.09
CA GLY A 298 -49.09 -5.49 14.38
C GLY A 298 -49.02 -4.04 13.90
N LYS A 299 -47.82 -3.42 13.92
CA LYS A 299 -47.59 -2.07 13.42
C LYS A 299 -46.51 -2.09 12.34
N GLN A 300 -46.67 -1.21 11.34
CA GLN A 300 -45.69 -1.06 10.26
C GLN A 300 -44.54 -0.14 10.71
N PHE A 301 -43.30 -0.60 10.55
CA PHE A 301 -42.10 0.13 10.81
C PHE A 301 -41.19 0.13 9.57
N TYR A 302 -40.35 1.18 9.47
CA TYR A 302 -39.24 1.24 8.52
C TYR A 302 -37.98 0.88 9.30
N VAL A 303 -37.54 -0.39 9.20
CA VAL A 303 -36.36 -0.92 9.92
C VAL A 303 -35.12 -0.55 9.16
N TYR A 304 -34.14 0.03 9.88
CA TYR A 304 -32.85 0.41 9.32
C TYR A 304 -32.05 -0.83 8.92
N ASN A 305 -31.48 -0.80 7.71
CA ASN A 305 -30.63 -1.85 7.19
C ASN A 305 -29.16 -1.57 7.55
N ASP A 306 -28.69 -2.21 8.60
CA ASP A 306 -27.35 -2.05 9.13
C ASP A 306 -26.26 -2.47 8.13
N GLU A 307 -25.06 -1.91 8.31
CA GLU A 307 -23.84 -2.37 7.65
C GLU A 307 -23.45 -3.74 8.17
N THR A 308 -23.17 -4.69 7.28
CA THR A 308 -22.75 -6.05 7.65
C THR A 308 -21.45 -6.44 6.98
N LYS A 309 -20.54 -7.10 7.71
CA LYS A 309 -19.27 -7.62 7.16
C LYS A 309 -19.49 -8.64 6.04
N ALA A 310 -20.62 -9.34 6.04
CA ALA A 310 -20.98 -10.33 5.04
C ALA A 310 -21.38 -9.72 3.68
N ASN A 311 -21.77 -8.45 3.65
CA ASN A 311 -22.23 -7.75 2.45
C ASN A 311 -21.57 -6.39 2.32
N ASN A 312 -20.51 -6.32 1.53
CA ASN A 312 -19.80 -5.06 1.27
C ASN A 312 -20.67 -3.96 0.63
N SER A 313 -21.77 -4.31 -0.06
CA SER A 313 -22.72 -3.36 -0.61
C SER A 313 -23.53 -2.63 0.48
N SER A 314 -23.59 -3.18 1.71
CA SER A 314 -24.26 -2.53 2.84
C SER A 314 -23.48 -1.33 3.41
N TRP A 315 -22.20 -1.14 3.04
CA TRP A 315 -21.31 -0.18 3.67
C TRP A 315 -21.39 1.22 3.04
N TYR A 316 -21.41 2.26 3.88
CA TYR A 316 -21.22 3.64 3.46
C TYR A 316 -19.73 3.93 3.26
N LYS A 317 -19.16 3.39 2.19
CA LYS A 317 -17.75 3.56 1.82
C LYS A 317 -17.60 4.21 0.46
N LEU A 318 -16.44 4.82 0.22
CA LEU A 318 -16.07 5.36 -1.08
C LEU A 318 -16.10 4.25 -2.15
N GLY A 319 -16.63 4.58 -3.32
CA GLY A 319 -16.87 3.62 -4.42
C GLY A 319 -18.16 2.83 -4.32
N ASN A 320 -18.92 2.92 -3.21
CA ASN A 320 -20.21 2.21 -3.00
C ASN A 320 -21.37 3.17 -2.73
N VAL A 321 -21.11 4.47 -2.63
CA VAL A 321 -22.10 5.48 -2.31
C VAL A 321 -22.13 6.53 -3.42
N SER A 322 -23.34 6.92 -3.81
CA SER A 322 -23.62 8.02 -4.72
C SER A 322 -24.63 8.99 -4.09
N VAL A 323 -24.75 10.18 -4.64
CA VAL A 323 -25.90 11.04 -4.30
C VAL A 323 -27.16 10.32 -4.77
N ASN A 324 -28.18 10.32 -3.92
CA ASN A 324 -29.41 9.55 -4.17
C ASN A 324 -30.03 9.91 -5.53
N PRO A 325 -30.11 8.96 -6.48
CA PRO A 325 -30.61 9.23 -7.83
C PRO A 325 -32.03 9.80 -7.87
N LYS A 326 -32.86 9.47 -6.87
CA LYS A 326 -34.23 9.99 -6.76
C LYS A 326 -34.22 11.49 -6.45
N LEU A 327 -33.32 11.92 -5.55
CA LEU A 327 -33.13 13.34 -5.23
C LEU A 327 -32.49 14.11 -6.39
N ALA A 328 -31.55 13.50 -7.09
CA ALA A 328 -30.92 14.11 -8.28
C ALA A 328 -31.94 14.29 -9.42
N ALA A 329 -32.88 13.36 -9.58
CA ALA A 329 -33.95 13.46 -10.57
C ALA A 329 -35.06 14.46 -10.19
N GLN A 330 -35.39 14.54 -8.90
CA GLN A 330 -36.44 15.40 -8.37
C GLN A 330 -36.04 15.99 -7.02
N VAL A 331 -35.42 17.16 -7.04
CA VAL A 331 -34.85 17.82 -5.84
C VAL A 331 -35.91 18.15 -4.76
N THR A 332 -37.17 18.32 -5.13
CA THR A 332 -38.28 18.58 -4.19
C THR A 332 -38.58 17.41 -3.28
N LEU A 333 -38.06 16.21 -3.57
CA LEU A 333 -38.16 15.05 -2.67
C LEU A 333 -37.16 15.14 -1.48
N MET A 334 -36.26 16.14 -1.47
CA MET A 334 -35.36 16.37 -0.36
C MET A 334 -36.15 16.66 0.91
N PRO A 335 -35.81 16.04 2.06
CA PRO A 335 -36.55 16.19 3.33
C PRO A 335 -36.46 17.63 3.86
N SER A 336 -37.39 18.47 3.49
CA SER A 336 -37.39 19.93 3.77
C SER A 336 -38.60 20.37 4.56
N TYR A 337 -39.61 19.50 4.67
CA TYR A 337 -40.86 19.79 5.36
C TYR A 337 -41.05 18.93 6.59
N LYS A 338 -41.73 19.47 7.59
CA LYS A 338 -42.32 18.66 8.66
C LYS A 338 -43.50 17.88 8.10
N GLN A 339 -44.00 16.86 8.81
CA GLN A 339 -45.12 16.05 8.39
C GLN A 339 -46.46 16.80 8.29
N ASP A 340 -46.54 17.98 8.93
CA ASP A 340 -47.68 18.90 8.83
C ASP A 340 -47.62 19.79 7.55
N GLY A 341 -46.61 19.60 6.69
CA GLY A 341 -46.41 20.34 5.46
C GLY A 341 -45.74 21.73 5.65
N VAL A 342 -45.35 22.05 6.88
CA VAL A 342 -44.63 23.31 7.17
C VAL A 342 -43.13 23.13 6.92
N ALA A 343 -42.47 24.14 6.33
CA ALA A 343 -41.04 24.14 6.13
C ALA A 343 -40.26 23.91 7.44
N ASN A 344 -39.29 22.99 7.43
CA ASN A 344 -38.51 22.66 8.62
C ASN A 344 -37.22 23.50 8.70
N TYR A 345 -37.31 24.71 9.19
CA TYR A 345 -36.15 25.58 9.44
C TYR A 345 -35.24 25.09 10.57
N GLY A 346 -35.69 24.12 11.38
CA GLY A 346 -34.86 23.47 12.42
C GLY A 346 -33.69 22.65 11.86
N LEU A 347 -33.72 22.32 10.57
CA LEU A 347 -32.62 21.65 9.87
C LEU A 347 -31.31 22.48 9.91
N ALA A 348 -31.40 23.80 9.87
CA ALA A 348 -30.22 24.69 9.96
C ALA A 348 -29.41 24.44 11.24
N ASP A 349 -30.10 24.37 12.38
CA ASP A 349 -29.46 24.11 13.68
C ASP A 349 -28.91 22.69 13.78
N GLN A 350 -29.62 21.71 13.26
CA GLN A 350 -29.18 20.30 13.27
C GLN A 350 -27.92 20.12 12.41
N ILE A 351 -27.89 20.67 11.20
CA ILE A 351 -26.76 20.63 10.29
C ILE A 351 -25.56 21.34 10.91
N THR A 352 -25.76 22.57 11.47
CA THR A 352 -24.68 23.32 12.10
C THR A 352 -24.08 22.58 13.29
N LYS A 353 -24.91 21.98 14.14
CA LYS A 353 -24.46 21.19 15.28
C LYS A 353 -23.68 19.94 14.85
N ALA A 354 -24.17 19.21 13.85
CA ALA A 354 -23.50 18.02 13.35
C ALA A 354 -22.15 18.37 12.69
N TRP A 355 -22.10 19.45 11.91
CA TRP A 355 -20.87 19.87 11.25
C TRP A 355 -19.78 20.37 12.18
N SER A 356 -20.16 21.12 13.22
CA SER A 356 -19.25 21.68 14.22
C SER A 356 -18.95 20.75 15.39
N ALA A 357 -19.59 19.59 15.45
CA ALA A 357 -19.37 18.64 16.54
C ALA A 357 -17.94 18.09 16.55
N GLU A 358 -17.25 18.28 17.67
CA GLU A 358 -15.91 17.73 17.89
C GLU A 358 -16.04 16.30 18.45
N ASN A 359 -16.25 15.34 17.56
CA ASN A 359 -16.47 13.94 17.91
C ASN A 359 -15.56 12.95 17.15
N LEU A 360 -14.71 13.45 16.26
CA LEU A 360 -13.80 12.63 15.45
C LEU A 360 -12.40 12.62 16.02
N TYR A 361 -11.76 11.47 15.99
CA TYR A 361 -10.33 11.28 16.26
C TYR A 361 -9.60 10.96 14.98
N ILE A 362 -8.40 11.51 14.76
CA ILE A 362 -7.60 11.19 13.57
C ILE A 362 -7.24 9.70 13.53
N ASN A 363 -7.01 9.13 14.71
CA ASN A 363 -6.81 7.69 14.87
C ASN A 363 -7.24 7.30 16.31
N PRO A 364 -7.41 6.00 16.61
CA PRO A 364 -7.84 5.53 17.92
C PRO A 364 -6.88 5.86 19.07
N LYS A 365 -5.62 6.17 18.76
CA LYS A 365 -4.59 6.51 19.77
C LYS A 365 -4.56 8.01 20.11
N ASP A 366 -5.20 8.85 19.28
CA ASP A 366 -5.30 10.30 19.52
C ASP A 366 -6.34 10.59 20.60
N THR A 367 -6.06 11.52 21.47
CA THR A 367 -6.97 11.98 22.52
C THR A 367 -7.68 13.28 22.16
N SER A 368 -7.26 13.97 21.11
CA SER A 368 -7.82 15.25 20.69
C SER A 368 -8.91 15.08 19.65
N LYS A 369 -10.15 15.40 20.04
CA LYS A 369 -11.28 15.41 19.13
C LYS A 369 -11.24 16.62 18.19
N CYS A 370 -11.84 16.47 17.03
CA CYS A 370 -12.01 17.52 16.05
C CYS A 370 -13.34 17.38 15.30
N ASN A 371 -13.74 18.43 14.61
CA ASN A 371 -14.85 18.43 13.64
C ASN A 371 -14.36 17.99 12.25
N PHE A 372 -15.23 17.98 11.25
CA PHE A 372 -14.89 17.53 9.89
C PHE A 372 -13.76 18.33 9.23
N GLU A 373 -13.74 19.66 9.37
CA GLU A 373 -12.69 20.50 8.82
C GLU A 373 -11.36 20.28 9.55
N GLY A 374 -11.39 20.26 10.89
CA GLY A 374 -10.22 19.96 11.70
C GLY A 374 -9.66 18.55 11.48
N TYR A 375 -10.52 17.58 11.17
CA TYR A 375 -10.08 16.25 10.79
C TYR A 375 -9.30 16.25 9.47
N TYR A 376 -9.81 16.95 8.47
CA TYR A 376 -9.11 17.12 7.18
C TYR A 376 -7.75 17.81 7.35
N ASP A 377 -7.69 18.87 8.15
CA ASP A 377 -6.45 19.58 8.46
C ASP A 377 -5.43 18.66 9.15
N LYS A 378 -5.90 17.78 10.04
CA LYS A 378 -5.07 16.76 10.68
C LYS A 378 -4.53 15.75 9.67
N ILE A 379 -5.34 15.24 8.72
CA ILE A 379 -4.86 14.37 7.62
C ILE A 379 -3.71 15.03 6.88
N ILE A 380 -3.89 16.29 6.44
CA ILE A 380 -2.86 17.02 5.69
C ILE A 380 -1.59 17.22 6.52
N SER A 381 -1.74 17.57 7.81
CA SER A 381 -0.60 17.76 8.72
C SER A 381 0.14 16.45 8.97
N HIS A 382 -0.58 15.35 9.17
CA HIS A 382 -0.03 14.02 9.37
C HIS A 382 0.76 13.56 8.13
N LEU A 383 0.15 13.67 6.95
CA LEU A 383 0.81 13.33 5.69
C LEU A 383 2.05 14.20 5.43
N GLY A 384 1.97 15.51 5.70
CA GLY A 384 3.10 16.44 5.57
C GLY A 384 4.26 16.12 6.53
N THR A 385 3.94 15.76 7.78
CA THR A 385 4.93 15.36 8.79
C THR A 385 5.60 14.05 8.41
N ASN A 386 4.84 13.04 8.04
CA ASN A 386 5.36 11.74 7.60
C ASN A 386 6.26 11.91 6.36
N GLY A 387 5.81 12.68 5.37
CA GLY A 387 6.60 12.98 4.18
C GLY A 387 7.94 13.67 4.50
N SER A 388 7.94 14.60 5.46
CA SER A 388 9.16 15.27 5.92
C SER A 388 10.13 14.31 6.62
N ILE A 389 9.61 13.44 7.50
CA ILE A 389 10.42 12.44 8.22
C ILE A 389 11.03 11.44 7.25
N TYR A 390 10.24 10.88 6.33
CA TYR A 390 10.74 9.91 5.34
C TYR A 390 11.76 10.53 4.39
N LYS A 391 11.54 11.79 3.99
CA LYS A 391 12.51 12.51 3.16
C LYS A 391 13.85 12.68 3.90
N ALA A 392 13.84 13.14 5.14
CA ALA A 392 15.04 13.33 5.95
C ALA A 392 15.77 11.99 6.19
N SER A 393 15.03 10.91 6.44
CA SER A 393 15.60 9.56 6.58
C SER A 393 16.24 9.08 5.28
N SER A 394 15.58 9.27 4.14
CA SER A 394 16.09 8.91 2.81
C SER A 394 17.37 9.68 2.48
N ASP A 395 17.40 10.99 2.73
CA ASP A 395 18.58 11.84 2.50
C ASP A 395 19.78 11.38 3.38
N THR A 396 19.51 11.01 4.63
CA THR A 396 20.53 10.49 5.57
C THR A 396 21.05 9.13 5.10
N MET A 397 20.19 8.20 4.71
CA MET A 397 20.58 6.87 4.23
C MET A 397 21.36 6.95 2.92
N THR A 398 20.97 7.83 2.00
CA THR A 398 21.69 8.09 0.75
C THR A 398 23.10 8.61 1.02
N SER A 399 23.25 9.54 1.97
CA SER A 399 24.56 10.06 2.37
C SER A 399 25.43 8.99 3.02
N THR A 400 24.83 8.12 3.84
CA THR A 400 25.53 7.00 4.48
C THR A 400 25.98 5.97 3.46
N ALA A 401 25.10 5.60 2.51
CA ALA A 401 25.44 4.69 1.43
C ALA A 401 26.61 5.22 0.59
N ALA A 402 26.57 6.51 0.22
CA ALA A 402 27.67 7.14 -0.52
C ALA A 402 29.01 7.16 0.27
N ALA A 403 28.95 7.34 1.60
CA ALA A 403 30.13 7.28 2.45
C ALA A 403 30.72 5.87 2.51
N ILE A 404 29.86 4.84 2.62
CA ILE A 404 30.28 3.43 2.62
C ILE A 404 30.87 3.05 1.26
N ASP A 405 30.26 3.47 0.15
CA ASP A 405 30.77 3.21 -1.20
C ASP A 405 32.14 3.88 -1.42
N ASN A 406 32.31 5.11 -0.95
CA ASN A 406 33.61 5.76 -0.97
C ASN A 406 34.67 5.01 -0.14
N GLN A 407 34.31 4.49 1.04
CA GLN A 407 35.24 3.67 1.85
C GLN A 407 35.56 2.34 1.16
N ARG A 408 34.59 1.69 0.55
CA ARG A 408 34.79 0.47 -0.26
C ARG A 408 35.76 0.76 -1.42
N ASN A 409 35.54 1.84 -2.15
CA ASN A 409 36.40 2.24 -3.26
C ASN A 409 37.84 2.60 -2.82
N GLN A 410 38.03 3.12 -1.59
CA GLN A 410 39.38 3.35 -1.03
C GLN A 410 40.13 2.06 -0.71
N ILE A 411 39.40 0.98 -0.34
CA ILE A 411 40.01 -0.31 0.04
C ILE A 411 40.16 -1.23 -1.20
N MET A 412 39.18 -1.25 -2.08
CA MET A 412 39.10 -2.18 -3.20
C MET A 412 39.39 -1.50 -4.55
N GLY A 413 39.34 -0.18 -4.60
CA GLY A 413 39.56 0.58 -5.83
C GLY A 413 40.99 0.50 -6.32
N VAL A 414 41.13 0.17 -7.57
CA VAL A 414 42.43 0.10 -8.24
C VAL A 414 42.78 1.48 -8.81
N SER A 415 43.93 2.00 -8.44
CA SER A 415 44.42 3.25 -9.01
C SER A 415 44.81 3.07 -10.48
N SER A 416 44.08 3.75 -11.38
CA SER A 416 44.37 3.71 -12.82
C SER A 416 45.84 4.05 -13.13
N ASP A 417 46.48 4.92 -12.34
CA ASP A 417 47.89 5.29 -12.50
C ASP A 417 48.84 4.16 -12.08
N GLU A 418 48.49 3.41 -11.01
CA GLU A 418 49.25 2.23 -10.58
C GLU A 418 49.12 1.09 -11.60
N GLU A 419 47.92 0.82 -12.10
CA GLU A 419 47.70 -0.18 -13.15
C GLU A 419 48.37 0.17 -14.46
N LEU A 420 48.33 1.43 -14.87
CA LEU A 420 49.07 1.89 -16.05
C LEU A 420 50.59 1.72 -15.87
N THR A 421 51.08 2.03 -14.68
CA THR A 421 52.50 1.83 -14.33
C THR A 421 52.86 0.35 -14.37
N ASN A 422 52.07 -0.52 -13.80
CA ASN A 422 52.25 -1.97 -13.81
C ASN A 422 52.18 -2.52 -15.26
N MET A 423 51.21 -2.06 -16.05
CA MET A 423 51.05 -2.43 -17.45
C MET A 423 52.33 -2.07 -18.25
N ILE A 424 52.88 -0.87 -18.07
CA ILE A 424 54.12 -0.43 -18.72
C ILE A 424 55.32 -1.30 -18.27
N LYS A 425 55.40 -1.67 -16.97
CA LYS A 425 56.45 -2.58 -16.47
C LYS A 425 56.32 -3.97 -17.10
N TYR A 426 55.14 -4.56 -17.13
CA TYR A 426 54.91 -5.88 -17.74
C TYR A 426 55.13 -5.86 -19.26
N GLN A 427 54.72 -4.82 -19.96
CA GLN A 427 55.00 -4.62 -21.36
C GLN A 427 56.50 -4.51 -21.65
N SER A 428 57.24 -3.78 -20.78
CA SER A 428 58.67 -3.69 -20.89
C SER A 428 59.38 -5.02 -20.60
N ALA A 429 58.92 -5.77 -19.59
CA ALA A 429 59.42 -7.12 -19.31
C ALA A 429 59.15 -8.09 -20.44
N TYR A 430 57.96 -8.06 -21.01
CA TYR A 430 57.59 -8.87 -22.18
C TYR A 430 58.50 -8.59 -23.39
N ASN A 431 58.72 -7.30 -23.69
CA ASN A 431 59.60 -6.87 -24.77
C ASN A 431 61.07 -7.33 -24.54
N ALA A 432 61.56 -7.24 -23.28
CA ALA A 432 62.90 -7.73 -22.93
C ALA A 432 63.00 -9.27 -23.09
N SER A 433 62.00 -10.00 -22.61
CA SER A 433 61.95 -11.47 -22.75
C SER A 433 61.87 -11.91 -24.23
N SER A 434 61.07 -11.22 -25.05
CA SER A 434 60.98 -11.49 -26.50
C SER A 434 62.34 -11.25 -27.20
N ARG A 435 63.05 -10.18 -26.87
CA ARG A 435 64.42 -9.91 -27.39
C ARG A 435 65.38 -10.99 -26.94
N PHE A 436 65.33 -11.45 -25.69
CA PHE A 436 66.16 -12.50 -25.18
C PHE A 436 65.93 -13.82 -25.91
N ILE A 437 64.71 -14.22 -26.16
CA ILE A 437 64.33 -15.40 -26.95
C ILE A 437 64.87 -15.25 -28.37
N THR A 438 64.74 -14.09 -29.00
CA THR A 438 65.29 -13.83 -30.34
C THR A 438 66.79 -14.01 -30.40
N VAL A 439 67.56 -13.53 -29.41
CA VAL A 439 69.00 -13.70 -29.32
C VAL A 439 69.36 -15.18 -29.11
N ILE A 440 68.67 -15.91 -28.26
CA ILE A 440 68.87 -17.36 -28.08
C ILE A 440 68.62 -18.11 -29.39
N SER A 441 67.53 -17.79 -30.09
CA SER A 441 67.22 -18.41 -31.39
C SER A 441 68.32 -18.17 -32.41
N GLN A 442 68.86 -16.93 -32.51
CA GLN A 442 69.98 -16.61 -33.40
C GLN A 442 71.26 -17.34 -33.00
N MET A 443 71.56 -17.44 -31.69
CA MET A 443 72.73 -18.23 -31.22
C MET A 443 72.59 -19.72 -31.56
N THR A 444 71.37 -20.28 -31.39
CA THR A 444 71.12 -21.69 -31.73
C THR A 444 71.26 -21.93 -33.24
N GLU A 445 70.77 -21.00 -34.02
CA GLU A 445 70.93 -21.07 -35.51
C GLU A 445 72.40 -21.00 -35.94
N LEU A 446 73.18 -20.15 -35.33
CA LEU A 446 74.63 -20.07 -35.55
C LEU A 446 75.36 -21.38 -35.18
N ILE A 447 74.98 -22.01 -34.07
CA ILE A 447 75.54 -23.29 -33.62
C ILE A 447 75.17 -24.42 -34.63
N VAL A 448 73.96 -24.44 -35.11
CA VAL A 448 73.48 -25.42 -36.11
C VAL A 448 74.19 -25.26 -37.46
N GLN A 449 74.60 -24.02 -37.82
CA GLN A 449 75.35 -23.75 -39.07
C GLN A 449 76.84 -24.08 -38.94
N LEU A 450 77.39 -24.28 -37.72
CA LEU A 450 78.78 -24.64 -37.46
C LEU A 450 79.02 -26.14 -37.32
N ILE A 451 77.98 -26.96 -37.32
CA ILE A 451 77.98 -28.41 -37.31
C ILE A 451 77.62 -28.91 -38.72
#